data_22bee844c4567fbd357eaecd9fd9cbbb
#
_entry.id   22bee844c4567fbd357eaecd9fd9cbbb
#
_cell.length_a   1.000
_cell.length_b   1.000
_cell.length_c   1.000
_cell.angle_alpha   90.00
_cell.angle_beta   90.00
_cell.angle_gamma   90.00
#
_symmetry.space_group_name_H-M   'P 1'
#
loop_
_entity.id
_entity.type
_entity.pdbx_description
1 polymer ?
#
loop_
_entity_poly.entity_id
_entity_poly.type
_entity_poly.pdbx_seq_one_letter_code
_entity_poly.pdbx_strand_id
1 'polypeptide(L)'
;DTCAQLYAQLGDRLKARFVGWKTAVFTGNPELGKRMGLRAERTHTFHNGPLECRLLRFQVEPAFFVDRDAADRRARTVAANQAISTGAEGFANRLRKNLRHLSRWAEREDVSCYRLYDADLPEYAVAVDRYEQWLHVQEYAPPANIDPARARERLEQVLAVLPAVLELPPEHLFLKVRQRQKGPNQYRKQADCGRFHEVREGNARFLVNFTDYLDT
;
A
#
# COMPACT_ATOMS: atom_id res chain seq x y z
N ASP A 1 9.21 -6.05 -6.91
CA ASP A 1 9.93 -7.30 -7.26
C ASP A 1 9.12 -8.07 -8.30
N THR A 2 9.61 -8.07 -9.56
CA THR A 2 8.93 -8.64 -10.73
C THR A 2 8.66 -10.15 -10.56
N CYS A 3 9.56 -10.90 -9.90
CA CYS A 3 9.38 -12.32 -9.66
C CYS A 3 8.22 -12.61 -8.68
N ALA A 4 8.09 -11.83 -7.61
CA ALA A 4 7.00 -11.99 -6.65
C ALA A 4 5.63 -11.74 -7.30
N GLN A 5 5.54 -10.75 -8.18
CA GLN A 5 4.33 -10.48 -8.96
C GLN A 5 4.00 -11.62 -9.93
N LEU A 6 5.00 -12.20 -10.61
CA LEU A 6 4.81 -13.32 -11.50
C LEU A 6 4.21 -14.54 -10.78
N TYR A 7 4.76 -14.90 -9.61
CA TYR A 7 4.24 -16.00 -8.80
C TYR A 7 2.82 -15.72 -8.29
N ALA A 8 2.52 -14.46 -7.92
CA ALA A 8 1.19 -14.05 -7.55
C ALA A 8 0.18 -14.24 -8.70
N GLN A 9 0.51 -13.75 -9.88
CA GLN A 9 -0.32 -13.90 -11.09
C GLN A 9 -0.50 -15.36 -11.49
N LEU A 10 0.56 -16.19 -11.37
CA LEU A 10 0.47 -17.62 -11.62
C LEU A 10 -0.54 -18.27 -10.67
N GLY A 11 -0.47 -17.98 -9.37
CA GLY A 11 -1.41 -18.48 -8.37
C GLY A 11 -2.85 -18.07 -8.65
N ASP A 12 -3.07 -16.81 -9.05
CA ASP A 12 -4.41 -16.32 -9.39
C ASP A 12 -4.99 -17.00 -10.63
N ARG A 13 -4.17 -17.23 -11.66
CA ARG A 13 -4.60 -17.98 -12.85
C ARG A 13 -4.91 -19.43 -12.53
N LEU A 14 -4.11 -20.09 -11.68
CA LEU A 14 -4.38 -21.45 -11.23
C LEU A 14 -5.72 -21.52 -10.49
N LYS A 15 -5.96 -20.63 -9.54
CA LYS A 15 -7.23 -20.57 -8.79
C LYS A 15 -8.45 -20.28 -9.67
N ALA A 16 -8.28 -19.44 -10.70
CA ALA A 16 -9.38 -19.05 -11.57
C ALA A 16 -9.73 -20.07 -12.65
N ARG A 17 -8.75 -20.83 -13.16
CA ARG A 17 -8.95 -21.64 -14.37
C ARG A 17 -8.64 -23.12 -14.24
N PHE A 18 -7.98 -23.54 -13.14
CA PHE A 18 -7.47 -24.90 -12.97
C PHE A 18 -7.95 -25.54 -11.67
N VAL A 19 -9.14 -25.15 -11.19
CA VAL A 19 -9.74 -25.80 -10.02
C VAL A 19 -9.91 -27.29 -10.28
N GLY A 20 -9.55 -28.13 -9.32
CA GLY A 20 -9.54 -29.61 -9.43
C GLY A 20 -8.22 -30.18 -9.94
N TRP A 21 -7.28 -29.36 -10.42
CA TRP A 21 -5.99 -29.84 -10.94
C TRP A 21 -4.97 -30.01 -9.85
N LYS A 22 -4.04 -30.94 -10.11
CA LYS A 22 -2.78 -31.04 -9.35
C LYS A 22 -1.69 -30.35 -10.13
N THR A 23 -0.96 -29.46 -9.50
CA THR A 23 0.14 -28.72 -10.11
C THR A 23 1.40 -28.82 -9.26
N ALA A 24 2.53 -28.59 -9.86
CA ALA A 24 3.81 -28.54 -9.17
C ALA A 24 4.65 -27.37 -9.70
N VAL A 25 5.35 -26.71 -8.81
CA VAL A 25 6.27 -25.61 -9.13
C VAL A 25 7.65 -25.94 -8.58
N PHE A 26 8.64 -25.95 -9.47
CA PHE A 26 10.03 -26.12 -9.09
C PHE A 26 10.70 -24.75 -8.98
N THR A 27 11.31 -24.45 -7.85
CA THR A 27 11.87 -23.13 -7.57
C THR A 27 13.14 -23.20 -6.73
N GLY A 28 14.11 -22.33 -7.02
CA GLY A 28 15.26 -22.07 -6.17
C GLY A 28 15.00 -21.05 -5.07
N ASN A 29 13.79 -20.44 -5.02
CA ASN A 29 13.37 -19.54 -3.95
C ASN A 29 11.99 -19.95 -3.41
N PRO A 30 11.94 -20.76 -2.34
CA PRO A 30 10.71 -21.28 -1.77
C PRO A 30 9.75 -20.20 -1.25
N GLU A 31 10.27 -19.05 -0.86
CA GLU A 31 9.45 -17.92 -0.37
C GLU A 31 8.54 -17.36 -1.47
N LEU A 32 8.97 -17.42 -2.73
CA LEU A 32 8.14 -17.04 -3.86
C LEU A 32 6.92 -17.95 -4.02
N GLY A 33 7.04 -19.23 -3.65
CA GLY A 33 5.91 -20.16 -3.66
C GLY A 33 4.76 -19.73 -2.75
N LYS A 34 5.05 -19.06 -1.63
CA LYS A 34 4.03 -18.51 -0.73
C LYS A 34 3.19 -17.38 -1.40
N ARG A 35 3.79 -16.69 -2.38
CA ARG A 35 3.11 -15.62 -3.14
C ARG A 35 2.01 -16.15 -4.07
N MET A 36 1.95 -17.45 -4.34
CA MET A 36 0.88 -18.05 -5.16
C MET A 36 -0.47 -18.05 -4.45
N GLY A 37 -0.53 -17.90 -3.14
CA GLY A 37 -1.77 -17.97 -2.36
C GLY A 37 -2.42 -19.34 -2.41
N LEU A 38 -1.60 -20.38 -2.48
CA LEU A 38 -1.99 -21.79 -2.42
C LEU A 38 -1.16 -22.49 -1.34
N ARG A 39 -1.80 -23.33 -0.53
CA ARG A 39 -1.10 -24.19 0.43
C ARG A 39 -0.52 -25.38 -0.30
N ALA A 40 0.82 -25.56 -0.20
CA ALA A 40 1.47 -26.75 -0.74
C ALA A 40 1.03 -28.00 0.04
N GLU A 41 0.59 -29.02 -0.68
CA GLU A 41 0.28 -30.34 -0.12
C GLU A 41 1.55 -31.07 0.31
N ARG A 42 2.58 -31.01 -0.55
CA ARG A 42 3.91 -31.59 -0.29
C ARG A 42 5.01 -30.72 -0.87
N THR A 43 6.16 -30.77 -0.20
CA THR A 43 7.38 -30.11 -0.64
C THR A 43 8.51 -31.14 -0.69
N HIS A 44 9.23 -31.18 -1.80
CA HIS A 44 10.42 -32.03 -1.96
C HIS A 44 11.64 -31.13 -2.17
N THR A 45 12.72 -31.42 -1.49
CA THR A 45 13.99 -30.69 -1.64
C THR A 45 14.88 -31.41 -2.65
N PHE A 46 15.48 -30.63 -3.53
CA PHE A 46 16.44 -31.07 -4.54
C PHE A 46 17.66 -30.15 -4.50
N HIS A 47 18.78 -30.67 -4.98
CA HIS A 47 20.00 -29.89 -5.09
C HIS A 47 20.43 -29.83 -6.56
N ASN A 48 20.66 -28.64 -7.05
CA ASN A 48 21.24 -28.40 -8.37
C ASN A 48 22.64 -27.78 -8.16
N GLY A 49 23.63 -28.63 -7.99
CA GLY A 49 24.95 -28.24 -7.50
C GLY A 49 24.85 -27.67 -6.08
N PRO A 50 25.35 -26.47 -5.81
CA PRO A 50 25.27 -25.82 -4.49
C PRO A 50 23.89 -25.19 -4.20
N LEU A 51 23.00 -25.12 -5.18
CA LEU A 51 21.71 -24.46 -5.05
C LEU A 51 20.64 -25.45 -4.53
N GLU A 52 20.08 -25.17 -3.35
CA GLU A 52 18.89 -25.85 -2.86
C GLU A 52 17.65 -25.39 -3.64
N CYS A 53 16.94 -26.32 -4.24
CA CYS A 53 15.69 -26.09 -4.94
C CYS A 53 14.56 -26.86 -4.28
N ARG A 54 13.32 -26.39 -4.44
CA ARG A 54 12.14 -27.07 -3.93
C ARG A 54 11.11 -27.30 -5.01
N LEU A 55 10.54 -28.49 -5.01
CA LEU A 55 9.35 -28.83 -5.78
C LEU A 55 8.14 -28.71 -4.83
N LEU A 56 7.34 -27.68 -5.07
CA LEU A 56 6.10 -27.39 -4.33
C LEU A 56 4.95 -28.04 -5.09
N ARG A 57 4.24 -28.99 -4.47
CA ARG A 57 3.05 -29.64 -5.06
C ARG A 57 1.80 -29.04 -4.47
N PHE A 58 0.85 -28.70 -5.33
CA PHE A 58 -0.41 -28.09 -4.94
C PHE A 58 -1.58 -28.88 -5.50
N GLN A 59 -2.64 -28.96 -4.71
CA GLN A 59 -3.98 -29.29 -5.17
C GLN A 59 -4.75 -27.97 -5.30
N VAL A 60 -5.24 -27.68 -6.50
CA VAL A 60 -5.93 -26.42 -6.78
C VAL A 60 -7.40 -26.58 -6.42
N GLU A 61 -7.69 -26.49 -5.13
CA GLU A 61 -9.05 -26.52 -4.59
C GLU A 61 -9.27 -25.38 -3.60
N PRO A 62 -10.51 -24.85 -3.48
CA PRO A 62 -10.81 -23.74 -2.59
C PRO A 62 -10.37 -23.96 -1.14
N ALA A 63 -10.39 -25.20 -0.65
CA ALA A 63 -9.94 -25.58 0.69
C ALA A 63 -8.43 -25.30 0.93
N PHE A 64 -7.64 -25.21 -0.12
CA PHE A 64 -6.20 -24.92 -0.06
C PHE A 64 -5.83 -23.51 -0.49
N PHE A 65 -6.84 -22.66 -0.78
CA PHE A 65 -6.59 -21.26 -1.10
C PHE A 65 -6.21 -20.52 0.17
N VAL A 66 -5.11 -19.77 0.07
CA VAL A 66 -4.56 -18.97 1.17
C VAL A 66 -4.68 -17.50 0.77
N ASP A 67 -5.23 -16.72 1.68
CA ASP A 67 -5.22 -15.27 1.55
C ASP A 67 -3.78 -14.76 1.74
N ARG A 68 -3.15 -14.35 0.65
CA ARG A 68 -1.77 -13.84 0.63
C ARG A 68 -1.58 -12.61 1.49
N ASP A 69 -2.63 -11.80 1.54
CA ASP A 69 -2.58 -10.50 2.18
C ASP A 69 -2.94 -10.57 3.67
N ALA A 70 -3.39 -11.73 4.15
CA ALA A 70 -3.79 -11.89 5.56
C ALA A 70 -2.62 -11.66 6.52
N ALA A 71 -1.42 -12.15 6.19
CA ALA A 71 -0.22 -11.94 6.99
C ALA A 71 0.20 -10.46 6.97
N ASP A 72 0.19 -9.86 5.78
CA ASP A 72 0.54 -8.45 5.60
C ASP A 72 -0.51 -7.53 6.26
N ARG A 73 -1.81 -7.88 6.20
CA ARG A 73 -2.86 -7.17 6.95
C ARG A 73 -2.66 -7.26 8.46
N ARG A 74 -2.32 -8.45 8.99
CA ARG A 74 -2.03 -8.62 10.42
C ARG A 74 -0.80 -7.82 10.84
N ALA A 75 0.28 -7.85 10.07
CA ALA A 75 1.48 -7.07 10.35
C ALA A 75 1.19 -5.57 10.37
N ARG A 76 0.39 -5.07 9.42
CA ARG A 76 -0.06 -3.67 9.37
C ARG A 76 -0.91 -3.30 10.57
N THR A 77 -1.86 -4.14 10.94
CA THR A 77 -2.69 -3.91 12.13
C THR A 77 -1.85 -3.85 13.40
N VAL A 78 -0.85 -4.73 13.53
CA VAL A 78 0.09 -4.71 14.66
C VAL A 78 0.92 -3.41 14.66
N ALA A 79 1.47 -3.02 13.51
CA ALA A 79 2.24 -1.78 13.37
C ALA A 79 1.40 -0.53 13.69
N ALA A 80 0.15 -0.48 13.20
CA ALA A 80 -0.76 0.61 13.51
C ALA A 80 -1.14 0.66 15.00
N ASN A 81 -1.43 -0.48 15.61
CA ASN A 81 -1.73 -0.55 17.04
C ASN A 81 -0.51 -0.12 17.87
N GLN A 82 0.70 -0.50 17.47
CA GLN A 82 1.94 -0.05 18.08
C GLN A 82 2.09 1.47 17.96
N ALA A 83 1.91 2.04 16.76
CA ALA A 83 1.98 3.48 16.55
C ALA A 83 0.93 4.24 17.36
N ILE A 84 -0.30 3.72 17.45
CA ILE A 84 -1.37 4.28 18.27
C ILE A 84 -0.97 4.25 19.75
N SER A 85 -0.46 3.12 20.26
CA SER A 85 -0.03 2.97 21.65
C SER A 85 1.18 3.86 22.00
N THR A 86 1.99 4.25 21.01
CA THR A 86 3.15 5.14 21.17
C THR A 86 2.84 6.62 20.94
N GLY A 87 1.57 7.01 20.90
CA GLY A 87 1.14 8.41 20.91
C GLY A 87 0.43 8.91 19.64
N ALA A 88 0.18 8.04 18.65
CA ALA A 88 -0.58 8.43 17.44
C ALA A 88 -2.10 8.33 17.61
N GLU A 89 -2.61 8.15 18.83
CA GLU A 89 -4.05 8.00 19.09
C GLU A 89 -4.84 9.23 18.63
N GLY A 90 -4.32 10.42 18.91
CA GLY A 90 -4.94 11.68 18.46
C GLY A 90 -5.11 11.74 16.96
N PHE A 91 -4.06 11.38 16.21
CA PHE A 91 -4.09 11.31 14.75
C PHE A 91 -5.09 10.27 14.24
N ALA A 92 -5.04 9.06 14.76
CA ALA A 92 -5.95 7.97 14.35
C ALA A 92 -7.43 8.37 14.59
N ASN A 93 -7.74 8.98 15.72
CA ASN A 93 -9.09 9.44 16.06
C ASN A 93 -9.56 10.58 15.17
N ARG A 94 -8.69 11.55 14.87
CA ARG A 94 -8.98 12.64 13.92
C ARG A 94 -9.24 12.07 12.52
N LEU A 95 -8.40 11.19 12.05
CA LEU A 95 -8.54 10.54 10.75
C LEU A 95 -9.87 9.77 10.62
N ARG A 96 -10.23 8.96 11.65
CA ARG A 96 -11.52 8.26 11.68
C ARG A 96 -12.72 9.20 11.67
N LYS A 97 -12.62 10.34 12.37
CA LYS A 97 -13.67 11.37 12.37
C LYS A 97 -13.85 11.99 10.98
N ASN A 98 -12.74 12.39 10.35
CA ASN A 98 -12.75 12.95 9.01
C ASN A 98 -13.30 11.94 8.00
N LEU A 99 -12.84 10.70 8.04
CA LEU A 99 -13.31 9.63 7.15
C LEU A 99 -14.83 9.46 7.24
N ARG A 100 -15.40 9.36 8.45
CA ARG A 100 -16.85 9.22 8.63
C ARG A 100 -17.66 10.39 8.09
N HIS A 101 -17.13 11.60 8.23
CA HIS A 101 -17.79 12.81 7.75
C HIS A 101 -17.70 12.93 6.22
N LEU A 102 -16.49 12.79 5.69
CA LEU A 102 -16.20 13.00 4.28
C LEU A 102 -16.71 11.86 3.40
N SER A 103 -16.70 10.59 3.87
CA SER A 103 -17.25 9.48 3.09
C SER A 103 -18.74 9.67 2.79
N ARG A 104 -19.52 10.10 3.78
CA ARG A 104 -20.97 10.38 3.58
C ARG A 104 -21.23 11.53 2.60
N TRP A 105 -20.38 12.56 2.65
CA TRP A 105 -20.45 13.66 1.71
C TRP A 105 -20.04 13.19 0.31
N ALA A 106 -18.93 12.47 0.18
CA ALA A 106 -18.40 11.98 -1.07
C ALA A 106 -19.39 11.04 -1.79
N GLU A 107 -20.02 10.11 -1.04
CA GLU A 107 -21.07 9.24 -1.55
C GLU A 107 -22.29 10.03 -2.07
N ARG A 108 -22.74 11.05 -1.34
CA ARG A 108 -23.89 11.85 -1.72
C ARG A 108 -23.63 12.72 -2.96
N GLU A 109 -22.43 13.26 -3.08
CA GLU A 109 -22.03 14.17 -4.17
C GLU A 109 -21.35 13.43 -5.34
N ASP A 110 -21.23 12.10 -5.29
CA ASP A 110 -20.52 11.27 -6.29
C ASP A 110 -19.07 11.72 -6.51
N VAL A 111 -18.37 12.06 -5.41
CA VAL A 111 -16.97 12.50 -5.40
C VAL A 111 -16.08 11.36 -4.91
N SER A 112 -15.08 10.98 -5.70
CA SER A 112 -14.14 9.90 -5.36
C SER A 112 -12.72 10.39 -5.04
N CYS A 113 -12.42 11.66 -5.35
CA CYS A 113 -11.11 12.28 -5.11
C CYS A 113 -11.28 13.47 -4.18
N TYR A 114 -10.72 13.41 -2.97
CA TYR A 114 -10.88 14.48 -1.97
C TYR A 114 -9.77 14.47 -0.92
N ARG A 115 -9.54 15.63 -0.31
CA ARG A 115 -8.63 15.75 0.82
C ARG A 115 -9.26 15.22 2.09
N LEU A 116 -8.62 14.20 2.67
CA LEU A 116 -9.08 13.52 3.87
C LEU A 116 -8.55 14.16 5.15
N TYR A 117 -7.32 14.70 5.11
CA TYR A 117 -6.64 15.31 6.24
C TYR A 117 -5.71 16.43 5.75
N ASP A 118 -5.64 17.55 6.47
CA ASP A 118 -4.79 18.70 6.11
C ASP A 118 -4.23 19.39 7.35
N ALA A 119 -3.18 18.78 7.94
CA ALA A 119 -2.52 19.30 9.15
C ALA A 119 -3.49 19.70 10.28
N ASP A 120 -4.60 18.95 10.42
CA ASP A 120 -5.64 19.23 11.43
C ASP A 120 -5.09 19.22 12.87
N LEU A 121 -3.98 18.53 13.08
CA LEU A 121 -3.23 18.49 14.33
C LEU A 121 -1.82 19.04 14.05
N PRO A 122 -1.36 20.05 14.83
CA PRO A 122 -0.08 20.71 14.59
C PRO A 122 1.14 19.79 14.57
N GLU A 123 1.09 18.70 15.37
CA GLU A 123 2.16 17.72 15.47
C GLU A 123 2.24 16.75 14.26
N TYR A 124 1.19 16.68 13.43
CA TYR A 124 1.13 15.85 12.24
C TYR A 124 0.96 16.72 11.00
N ALA A 125 2.05 17.32 10.59
CA ALA A 125 2.10 18.29 9.49
C ALA A 125 2.11 17.57 8.11
N VAL A 126 1.00 16.93 7.77
CA VAL A 126 0.81 16.24 6.50
C VAL A 126 -0.52 16.62 5.86
N ALA A 127 -0.59 16.58 4.53
CA ALA A 127 -1.84 16.48 3.80
C ALA A 127 -2.03 15.03 3.34
N VAL A 128 -3.26 14.54 3.40
CA VAL A 128 -3.64 13.21 2.90
C VAL A 128 -4.79 13.38 1.92
N ASP A 129 -4.51 13.15 0.66
CA ASP A 129 -5.48 13.19 -0.42
C ASP A 129 -5.86 11.76 -0.81
N ARG A 130 -7.17 11.49 -0.91
CA ARG A 130 -7.70 10.23 -1.39
C ARG A 130 -8.08 10.38 -2.86
N TYR A 131 -7.65 9.41 -3.68
CA TYR A 131 -8.00 9.24 -5.08
C TYR A 131 -8.55 7.82 -5.25
N GLU A 132 -9.86 7.66 -5.05
CA GLU A 132 -10.53 6.34 -5.00
C GLU A 132 -9.85 5.39 -3.99
N GLN A 133 -9.06 4.44 -4.49
CA GLN A 133 -8.31 3.45 -3.71
C GLN A 133 -6.86 3.88 -3.40
N TRP A 134 -6.40 5.02 -3.93
CA TRP A 134 -5.05 5.52 -3.77
C TRP A 134 -4.99 6.62 -2.71
N LEU A 135 -3.89 6.68 -1.99
CA LEU A 135 -3.59 7.76 -1.04
C LEU A 135 -2.33 8.49 -1.48
N HIS A 136 -2.43 9.78 -1.58
CA HIS A 136 -1.30 10.66 -1.77
C HIS A 136 -1.04 11.43 -0.48
N VAL A 137 0.10 11.18 0.16
CA VAL A 137 0.52 11.81 1.42
C VAL A 137 1.60 12.82 1.09
N GLN A 138 1.38 14.08 1.46
CA GLN A 138 2.36 15.15 1.33
C GLN A 138 2.82 15.58 2.71
N GLU A 139 4.09 15.43 3.03
CA GLU A 139 4.66 16.00 4.24
C GLU A 139 4.94 17.49 4.04
N TYR A 140 4.41 18.32 4.93
CA TYR A 140 4.80 19.72 5.01
C TYR A 140 6.15 19.87 5.70
N ALA A 141 7.04 20.68 5.14
CA ALA A 141 8.34 20.95 5.77
C ALA A 141 8.14 21.42 7.21
N PRO A 142 8.70 20.70 8.19
CA PRO A 142 8.55 21.11 9.59
C PRO A 142 9.15 22.49 9.81
N PRO A 143 8.56 23.31 10.70
CA PRO A 143 9.17 24.55 11.12
C PRO A 143 10.58 24.33 11.67
N ALA A 144 11.46 25.33 11.52
CA ALA A 144 12.86 25.23 11.92
C ALA A 144 13.09 24.95 13.42
N ASN A 145 12.09 25.15 14.26
CA ASN A 145 12.11 24.89 15.71
C ASN A 145 11.69 23.46 16.08
N ILE A 146 11.30 22.63 15.13
CA ILE A 146 10.94 21.22 15.37
C ILE A 146 12.18 20.36 15.17
N ASP A 147 12.44 19.48 16.14
CA ASP A 147 13.49 18.46 16.04
C ASP A 147 13.22 17.53 14.83
N PRO A 148 14.18 17.39 13.91
CA PRO A 148 14.03 16.53 12.75
C PRO A 148 13.75 15.05 13.10
N ALA A 149 14.29 14.55 14.21
CA ALA A 149 14.03 13.18 14.65
C ALA A 149 12.57 13.00 15.05
N ARG A 150 12.01 13.99 15.76
CA ARG A 150 10.59 13.98 16.15
C ARG A 150 9.66 14.14 14.96
N ALA A 151 10.02 14.96 13.98
CA ALA A 151 9.25 15.08 12.73
C ALA A 151 9.19 13.74 11.99
N ARG A 152 10.33 13.04 11.88
CA ARG A 152 10.41 11.72 11.26
C ARG A 152 9.57 10.68 11.99
N GLU A 153 9.66 10.63 13.33
CA GLU A 153 8.83 9.74 14.15
C GLU A 153 7.33 9.97 13.90
N ARG A 154 6.90 11.24 13.81
CA ARG A 154 5.50 11.58 13.50
C ARG A 154 5.07 11.14 12.12
N LEU A 155 5.94 11.29 11.12
CA LEU A 155 5.67 10.80 9.77
C LEU A 155 5.56 9.27 9.75
N GLU A 156 6.44 8.55 10.42
CA GLU A 156 6.38 7.08 10.54
C GLU A 156 5.07 6.62 11.18
N GLN A 157 4.61 7.30 12.22
CA GLN A 157 3.30 7.06 12.85
C GLN A 157 2.15 7.27 11.84
N VAL A 158 2.18 8.34 11.05
CA VAL A 158 1.18 8.60 10.00
C VAL A 158 1.14 7.46 9.01
N LEU A 159 2.31 7.06 8.47
CA LEU A 159 2.42 6.01 7.45
C LEU A 159 1.99 4.62 7.98
N ALA A 160 2.16 4.36 9.27
CA ALA A 160 1.68 3.13 9.91
C ALA A 160 0.16 3.14 10.13
N VAL A 161 -0.41 4.27 10.55
CA VAL A 161 -1.84 4.39 10.89
C VAL A 161 -2.74 4.45 9.65
N LEU A 162 -2.33 5.16 8.60
CA LEU A 162 -3.14 5.38 7.39
C LEU A 162 -3.66 4.08 6.76
N PRO A 163 -2.81 3.10 6.40
CA PRO A 163 -3.27 1.87 5.76
C PRO A 163 -4.22 1.05 6.63
N ALA A 164 -4.01 1.07 7.95
CA ALA A 164 -4.83 0.30 8.88
C ALA A 164 -6.21 0.94 9.11
N VAL A 165 -6.28 2.27 9.23
CA VAL A 165 -7.56 2.98 9.45
C VAL A 165 -8.42 3.01 8.17
N LEU A 166 -7.77 3.07 7.00
CA LEU A 166 -8.45 3.14 5.71
C LEU A 166 -8.62 1.78 5.03
N GLU A 167 -8.10 0.71 5.66
CA GLU A 167 -8.13 -0.67 5.15
C GLU A 167 -7.55 -0.81 3.73
N LEU A 168 -6.53 0.00 3.43
CA LEU A 168 -5.87 0.03 2.13
C LEU A 168 -4.52 -0.70 2.16
N PRO A 169 -4.13 -1.36 1.04
CA PRO A 169 -2.80 -1.93 0.91
C PRO A 169 -1.73 -0.83 0.86
N PRO A 170 -0.51 -1.05 1.43
CA PRO A 170 0.55 -0.04 1.48
C PRO A 170 1.02 0.42 0.11
N GLU A 171 0.94 -0.44 -0.89
CA GLU A 171 1.27 -0.13 -2.29
C GLU A 171 0.33 0.91 -2.90
N HIS A 172 -0.79 1.19 -2.25
CA HIS A 172 -1.71 2.26 -2.62
C HIS A 172 -1.40 3.60 -1.95
N LEU A 173 -0.35 3.65 -1.12
CA LEU A 173 0.08 4.86 -0.45
C LEU A 173 1.34 5.41 -1.13
N PHE A 174 1.27 6.66 -1.57
CA PHE A 174 2.36 7.41 -2.17
C PHE A 174 2.74 8.57 -1.27
N LEU A 175 4.01 8.60 -0.83
CA LEU A 175 4.55 9.67 -0.01
C LEU A 175 5.35 10.65 -0.86
N LYS A 176 5.07 11.93 -0.71
CA LYS A 176 5.92 13.02 -1.21
C LYS A 176 6.33 13.95 -0.08
N VAL A 177 7.58 14.32 -0.08
CA VAL A 177 8.11 15.33 0.83
C VAL A 177 8.05 16.67 0.12
N ARG A 178 7.20 17.58 0.59
CA ARG A 178 7.06 18.92 0.03
C ARG A 178 8.16 19.83 0.56
N GLN A 179 9.28 19.88 -0.14
CA GLN A 179 10.30 20.90 0.12
C GLN A 179 9.80 22.26 -0.40
N ARG A 180 9.97 23.31 0.41
CA ARG A 180 9.70 24.70 -0.04
C ARG A 180 10.62 25.00 -1.23
N GLN A 181 10.11 24.85 -2.43
CA GLN A 181 10.79 25.30 -3.63
C GLN A 181 10.33 26.70 -4.00
N LYS A 182 11.27 27.59 -4.26
CA LYS A 182 10.98 28.92 -4.79
C LYS A 182 11.19 28.92 -6.31
N GLY A 183 10.19 29.39 -7.06
CA GLY A 183 10.29 29.60 -8.51
C GLY A 183 9.85 28.41 -9.37
N PRO A 184 10.26 28.34 -10.65
CA PRO A 184 9.77 27.37 -11.64
C PRO A 184 10.12 25.90 -11.35
N ASN A 185 10.92 25.64 -10.32
CA ASN A 185 11.35 24.29 -9.95
C ASN A 185 10.22 23.40 -9.40
N GLN A 186 9.05 23.98 -9.04
CA GLN A 186 7.88 23.21 -8.57
C GLN A 186 7.31 22.28 -9.65
N TYR A 187 7.51 22.57 -10.92
CA TYR A 187 7.06 21.76 -12.05
C TYR A 187 8.11 20.78 -12.56
N ARG A 188 9.28 20.73 -11.92
CA ARG A 188 10.36 19.85 -12.35
C ARG A 188 10.01 18.39 -12.06
N LYS A 189 10.15 17.53 -13.07
CA LYS A 189 9.98 16.09 -12.95
C LYS A 189 10.97 15.53 -11.91
N GLN A 190 10.46 14.82 -10.91
CA GLN A 190 11.24 14.26 -9.81
C GLN A 190 11.68 12.81 -10.09
N ALA A 191 10.89 12.08 -10.88
CA ALA A 191 11.15 10.71 -11.30
C ALA A 191 10.69 10.50 -12.74
N ASP A 192 11.04 9.39 -13.33
CA ASP A 192 10.63 9.00 -14.69
C ASP A 192 10.07 7.58 -14.69
N CYS A 193 9.09 7.33 -13.80
CA CYS A 193 8.44 6.05 -13.68
C CYS A 193 7.37 5.83 -14.75
N GLY A 194 6.80 6.92 -15.29
CA GLY A 194 5.76 6.88 -16.32
C GLY A 194 4.49 6.17 -15.89
N ARG A 195 4.27 6.00 -14.58
CA ARG A 195 3.13 5.25 -14.06
C ARG A 195 1.96 6.18 -13.81
N PHE A 196 0.90 5.99 -14.56
CA PHE A 196 -0.36 6.71 -14.41
C PHE A 196 -1.43 5.79 -13.82
N HIS A 197 -2.30 6.38 -13.01
CA HIS A 197 -3.46 5.72 -12.42
C HIS A 197 -4.72 6.41 -12.92
N GLU A 198 -5.70 5.63 -13.39
CA GLU A 198 -6.99 6.17 -13.78
C GLU A 198 -7.84 6.37 -12.52
N VAL A 199 -8.41 7.56 -12.37
CA VAL A 199 -9.38 7.91 -11.31
C VAL A 199 -10.59 8.58 -11.94
N ARG A 200 -11.73 8.51 -11.26
CA ARG A 200 -12.99 9.09 -11.72
C ARG A 200 -13.40 10.25 -10.85
N GLU A 201 -14.02 11.22 -11.47
CA GLU A 201 -14.73 12.30 -10.79
C GLU A 201 -16.00 12.62 -11.57
N GLY A 202 -17.16 12.26 -11.03
CA GLY A 202 -18.42 12.27 -11.76
C GLY A 202 -18.34 11.40 -13.04
N ASN A 203 -18.64 12.00 -14.18
CA ASN A 203 -18.57 11.33 -15.49
C ASN A 203 -17.20 11.41 -16.17
N ALA A 204 -16.24 12.09 -15.59
CA ALA A 204 -14.91 12.26 -16.17
C ALA A 204 -13.93 11.23 -15.63
N ARG A 205 -12.93 10.88 -16.45
CA ARG A 205 -11.79 10.04 -16.07
C ARG A 205 -10.52 10.85 -16.21
N PHE A 206 -9.67 10.76 -15.21
CA PHE A 206 -8.39 11.45 -15.16
C PHE A 206 -7.26 10.45 -15.01
N LEU A 207 -6.12 10.75 -15.64
CA LEU A 207 -4.87 10.03 -15.40
C LEU A 207 -4.02 10.85 -14.43
N VAL A 208 -3.79 10.31 -13.25
CA VAL A 208 -2.99 10.93 -12.21
C VAL A 208 -1.65 10.23 -12.06
N ASN A 209 -0.60 11.00 -11.76
CA ASN A 209 0.73 10.49 -11.53
C ASN A 209 1.21 10.86 -10.14
N PHE A 210 1.33 9.86 -9.27
CA PHE A 210 1.71 10.06 -7.86
C PHE A 210 3.22 10.11 -7.62
N THR A 211 4.07 9.87 -8.62
CA THR A 211 5.52 9.67 -8.42
C THR A 211 6.38 10.69 -9.13
N ASP A 212 6.03 11.07 -10.37
CA ASP A 212 6.96 11.80 -11.23
C ASP A 212 6.97 13.31 -11.01
N TYR A 213 5.86 13.86 -10.53
CA TYR A 213 5.71 15.32 -10.32
C TYR A 213 5.39 15.62 -8.86
N LEU A 214 5.69 16.84 -8.43
CA LEU A 214 5.39 17.30 -7.07
C LEU A 214 3.87 17.41 -6.86
N ASP A 215 3.18 17.95 -7.84
CA ASP A 215 1.71 18.00 -7.88
C ASP A 215 1.17 16.82 -8.70
N THR A 216 -0.01 16.35 -8.34
CA THR A 216 -0.64 15.15 -8.93
C THR A 216 -1.50 15.51 -10.12
#